data_be7ec135749b59559b68abd848ddf7b8
#
_entry.id   be7ec135749b59559b68abd848ddf7b8
#
_cell.length_a   1.000
_cell.length_b   1.000
_cell.length_c   1.000
_cell.angle_alpha   90.00
_cell.angle_beta   90.00
_cell.angle_gamma   90.00
#
_symmetry.space_group_name_H-M   'P 1'
#
loop_
_entity.id
_entity.type
_entity.pdbx_description
1 polymer ?
#
loop_
_entity_poly.entity_id
_entity_poly.type
_entity_poly.pdbx_seq_one_letter_code
_entity_poly.pdbx_strand_id
1 'polypeptide(L)'
;SEAMGISCGKGPRVAVLMGGHSLEREVSLVSGQACSAALRGKEFQVIELDAGRDVVQRLSELRPDVVFNALHGRWGEDGSIQGLLEWLRIPYTHSGVMASALAMDKQRSKHIFSNSGLPTAPGFMIEKSGLLTSHPLDKPYVVKPINEGSSIGVYFVNPKEDPPLKVASDMPSILR
;
A
#
# COMPACT_ATOMS: atom_id res chain seq x y z
N SER A 1 -6.92 -14.81 -26.94
CA SER A 1 -5.73 -15.29 -26.22
C SER A 1 -4.56 -14.37 -26.56
N GLU A 2 -4.39 -13.31 -25.79
CA GLU A 2 -3.20 -12.47 -25.87
C GLU A 2 -2.02 -13.25 -25.29
N ALA A 3 -0.99 -13.46 -26.12
CA ALA A 3 0.23 -14.11 -25.71
C ALA A 3 0.92 -13.28 -24.64
N MET A 4 1.05 -13.81 -23.43
CA MET A 4 1.88 -13.25 -22.38
C MET A 4 3.31 -13.09 -22.91
N GLY A 5 3.81 -11.85 -23.02
CA GLY A 5 5.15 -11.55 -23.49
C GLY A 5 6.20 -12.07 -22.51
N ILE A 6 6.63 -13.30 -22.70
CA ILE A 6 7.73 -13.91 -21.93
C ILE A 6 9.02 -13.40 -22.56
N SER A 7 9.77 -12.57 -21.85
CA SER A 7 11.14 -12.19 -22.22
C SER A 7 12.05 -13.43 -22.10
N CYS A 8 12.80 -13.72 -23.15
CA CYS A 8 13.69 -14.92 -23.21
C CYS A 8 15.03 -14.66 -22.49
N GLY A 9 15.01 -14.21 -21.23
CA GLY A 9 16.20 -14.13 -20.38
C GLY A 9 16.66 -15.53 -19.92
N LYS A 10 17.94 -15.68 -19.57
CA LYS A 10 18.50 -16.92 -19.01
C LYS A 10 18.44 -16.96 -17.49
N GLY A 11 18.06 -15.85 -16.84
CA GLY A 11 18.01 -15.70 -15.40
C GLY A 11 16.72 -16.25 -14.76
N PRO A 12 16.57 -16.06 -13.43
CA PRO A 12 15.38 -16.45 -12.69
C PRO A 12 14.09 -15.86 -13.26
N ARG A 13 13.00 -16.61 -13.10
CA ARG A 13 11.64 -16.17 -13.46
C ARG A 13 11.10 -15.26 -12.38
N VAL A 14 10.89 -13.99 -12.71
CA VAL A 14 10.39 -12.97 -11.80
C VAL A 14 8.97 -12.61 -12.18
N ALA A 15 8.00 -12.87 -11.33
CA ALA A 15 6.66 -12.32 -11.49
C ALA A 15 6.60 -10.92 -10.84
N VAL A 16 6.36 -9.90 -11.64
CA VAL A 16 6.16 -8.53 -11.16
C VAL A 16 4.67 -8.34 -10.92
N LEU A 17 4.26 -8.31 -9.66
CA LEU A 17 2.88 -8.00 -9.26
C LEU A 17 2.65 -6.50 -9.34
N MET A 18 1.62 -6.10 -10.09
CA MET A 18 1.23 -4.69 -10.26
C MET A 18 -0.28 -4.53 -10.33
N GLY A 19 -0.76 -3.31 -10.36
CA GLY A 19 -2.19 -3.01 -10.48
C GLY A 19 -2.98 -3.31 -9.20
N GLY A 20 -3.72 -4.39 -9.20
CA GLY A 20 -4.54 -4.79 -8.06
C GLY A 20 -5.83 -3.98 -7.90
N HIS A 21 -6.41 -4.02 -6.69
CA HIS A 21 -7.73 -3.42 -6.41
C HIS A 21 -7.69 -2.19 -5.50
N SER A 22 -6.49 -1.70 -5.14
CA SER A 22 -6.37 -0.53 -4.27
C SER A 22 -6.66 0.77 -5.03
N LEU A 23 -6.87 1.85 -4.29
CA LEU A 23 -6.99 3.21 -4.84
C LEU A 23 -5.70 3.68 -5.53
N GLU A 24 -4.58 2.97 -5.31
CA GLU A 24 -3.27 3.26 -5.87
C GLU A 24 -2.94 2.40 -7.11
N ARG A 25 -3.96 1.77 -7.72
CA ARG A 25 -3.80 0.88 -8.88
C ARG A 25 -2.97 1.49 -9.99
N GLU A 26 -3.27 2.71 -10.41
CA GLU A 26 -2.58 3.37 -11.52
C GLU A 26 -1.10 3.63 -11.21
N VAL A 27 -0.80 4.03 -9.99
CA VAL A 27 0.59 4.20 -9.52
C VAL A 27 1.33 2.86 -9.53
N SER A 28 0.66 1.79 -9.10
CA SER A 28 1.22 0.44 -9.11
C SER A 28 1.52 -0.07 -10.52
N LEU A 29 0.64 0.20 -11.49
CA LEU A 29 0.89 -0.15 -12.90
C LEU A 29 2.13 0.55 -13.44
N VAL A 30 2.29 1.85 -13.20
CA VAL A 30 3.48 2.62 -13.61
C VAL A 30 4.75 2.07 -12.94
N SER A 31 4.72 1.84 -11.64
CA SER A 31 5.86 1.28 -10.89
C SER A 31 6.22 -0.12 -11.41
N GLY A 32 5.23 -0.97 -11.60
CA GLY A 32 5.43 -2.34 -12.09
C GLY A 32 6.03 -2.39 -13.48
N GLN A 33 5.56 -1.56 -14.40
CA GLN A 33 6.12 -1.46 -15.76
C GLN A 33 7.58 -1.00 -15.74
N ALA A 34 7.90 0.03 -14.93
CA ALA A 34 9.27 0.53 -14.82
C ALA A 34 10.22 -0.54 -14.22
N CYS A 35 9.78 -1.22 -13.18
CA CYS A 35 10.54 -2.33 -12.56
C CYS A 35 10.71 -3.50 -13.55
N SER A 36 9.67 -3.86 -14.28
CA SER A 36 9.72 -4.90 -15.30
C SER A 36 10.74 -4.60 -16.40
N ALA A 37 10.75 -3.36 -16.90
CA ALA A 37 11.72 -2.92 -17.89
C ALA A 37 13.16 -3.02 -17.37
N ALA A 38 13.40 -2.56 -16.13
CA ALA A 38 14.70 -2.64 -15.49
C ALA A 38 15.17 -4.10 -15.28
N LEU A 39 14.29 -4.98 -14.85
CA LEU A 39 14.60 -6.40 -14.65
C LEU A 39 14.91 -7.12 -15.97
N ARG A 40 14.16 -6.83 -17.05
CA ARG A 40 14.47 -7.36 -18.39
C ARG A 40 15.87 -6.93 -18.86
N GLY A 41 16.26 -5.69 -18.57
CA GLY A 41 17.61 -5.18 -18.84
C GLY A 41 18.73 -5.88 -18.05
N LYS A 42 18.36 -6.70 -17.03
CA LYS A 42 19.28 -7.52 -16.23
C LYS A 42 19.16 -9.02 -16.51
N GLU A 43 18.60 -9.38 -17.65
CA GLU A 43 18.45 -10.75 -18.13
C GLU A 43 17.49 -11.64 -17.33
N PHE A 44 16.67 -11.09 -16.43
CA PHE A 44 15.62 -11.87 -15.77
C PHE A 44 14.49 -12.25 -16.74
N GLN A 45 13.89 -13.42 -16.52
CA GLN A 45 12.64 -13.79 -17.20
C GLN A 45 11.46 -13.13 -16.51
N VAL A 46 11.00 -12.00 -17.04
CA VAL A 46 9.98 -11.17 -16.38
C VAL A 46 8.59 -11.52 -16.87
N ILE A 47 7.70 -11.80 -15.91
CA ILE A 47 6.27 -12.02 -16.13
C ILE A 47 5.51 -10.89 -15.42
N GLU A 48 4.83 -10.04 -16.17
CA GLU A 48 3.97 -9.01 -15.60
C GLU A 48 2.63 -9.62 -15.21
N LEU A 49 2.19 -9.37 -13.98
CA LEU A 49 0.97 -9.93 -13.43
C LEU A 49 0.14 -8.85 -12.74
N ASP A 50 -0.95 -8.43 -13.39
CA ASP A 50 -1.96 -7.63 -12.72
C ASP A 50 -2.65 -8.48 -11.64
N ALA A 51 -2.59 -8.02 -10.39
CA ALA A 51 -3.04 -8.78 -9.22
C ALA A 51 -4.56 -8.71 -9.05
N GLY A 52 -5.27 -9.43 -9.90
CA GLY A 52 -6.71 -9.62 -9.81
C GLY A 52 -7.12 -10.68 -8.77
N ARG A 53 -8.40 -11.02 -8.76
CA ARG A 53 -8.96 -12.07 -7.88
C ARG A 53 -8.40 -13.47 -8.17
N ASP A 54 -7.88 -13.67 -9.36
CA ASP A 54 -7.28 -14.89 -9.87
C ASP A 54 -5.77 -14.99 -9.57
N VAL A 55 -5.19 -14.04 -8.84
CA VAL A 55 -3.75 -13.94 -8.58
C VAL A 55 -3.17 -15.23 -7.99
N VAL A 56 -3.90 -15.89 -7.08
CA VAL A 56 -3.48 -17.18 -6.47
C VAL A 56 -3.33 -18.26 -7.52
N GLN A 57 -4.36 -18.44 -8.35
CA GLN A 57 -4.35 -19.44 -9.42
C GLN A 57 -3.21 -19.17 -10.39
N ARG A 58 -3.07 -17.93 -10.87
CA ARG A 58 -2.03 -17.54 -11.81
C ARG A 58 -0.63 -17.76 -11.27
N LEU A 59 -0.36 -17.41 -10.03
CA LEU A 59 0.92 -17.67 -9.38
C LEU A 59 1.21 -19.17 -9.24
N SER A 60 0.20 -19.96 -8.92
CA SER A 60 0.32 -21.42 -8.81
C SER A 60 0.63 -22.09 -10.16
N GLU A 61 0.06 -21.58 -11.25
CA GLU A 61 0.30 -22.05 -12.62
C GLU A 61 1.68 -21.59 -13.14
N LEU A 62 2.02 -20.32 -12.91
CA LEU A 62 3.26 -19.72 -13.39
C LEU A 62 4.49 -20.23 -12.66
N ARG A 63 4.37 -20.54 -11.37
CA ARG A 63 5.47 -20.99 -10.50
C ARG A 63 6.74 -20.14 -10.68
N PRO A 64 6.69 -18.82 -10.42
CA PRO A 64 7.86 -17.98 -10.53
C PRO A 64 8.89 -18.36 -9.46
N ASP A 65 10.19 -18.12 -9.73
CA ASP A 65 11.24 -18.31 -8.72
C ASP A 65 11.16 -17.24 -7.62
N VAL A 66 10.68 -16.04 -7.97
CA VAL A 66 10.51 -14.93 -7.04
C VAL A 66 9.40 -13.98 -7.53
N VAL A 67 8.72 -13.35 -6.59
CA VAL A 67 7.78 -12.26 -6.86
C VAL A 67 8.42 -10.93 -6.53
N PHE A 68 8.42 -10.01 -7.49
CA PHE A 68 8.67 -8.60 -7.25
C PHE A 68 7.33 -7.91 -6.97
N ASN A 69 7.12 -7.47 -5.75
CA ASN A 69 5.88 -6.83 -5.35
C ASN A 69 5.92 -5.33 -5.65
N ALA A 70 5.29 -4.90 -6.73
CA ALA A 70 5.09 -3.50 -7.10
C ALA A 70 3.66 -3.00 -6.80
N LEU A 71 2.89 -3.73 -5.99
CA LEU A 71 1.60 -3.28 -5.51
C LEU A 71 1.75 -2.15 -4.49
N HIS A 72 0.81 -1.23 -4.49
CA HIS A 72 0.75 -0.12 -3.54
C HIS A 72 -0.54 -0.14 -2.73
N GLY A 73 -0.47 0.35 -1.50
CA GLY A 73 -1.61 0.50 -0.61
C GLY A 73 -2.16 -0.83 -0.12
N ARG A 74 -3.47 -0.83 0.14
CA ARG A 74 -4.18 -2.00 0.66
C ARG A 74 -4.02 -3.22 -0.25
N TRP A 75 -3.94 -4.40 0.35
CA TRP A 75 -3.68 -5.72 -0.23
C TRP A 75 -2.22 -5.93 -0.66
N GLY A 76 -1.51 -4.87 -1.08
CA GLY A 76 -0.13 -4.95 -1.56
C GLY A 76 0.94 -4.69 -0.48
N GLU A 77 0.63 -3.79 0.48
CA GLU A 77 1.59 -3.33 1.49
C GLU A 77 1.16 -3.61 2.93
N ASP A 78 0.02 -4.26 3.14
CA ASP A 78 -0.61 -4.49 4.45
C ASP A 78 -0.42 -5.91 5.02
N GLY A 79 0.41 -6.73 4.39
CA GLY A 79 0.65 -8.11 4.79
C GLY A 79 -0.23 -9.13 4.06
N SER A 80 -1.26 -8.70 3.32
CA SER A 80 -2.20 -9.60 2.65
C SER A 80 -1.56 -10.42 1.54
N ILE A 81 -0.93 -9.76 0.57
CA ILE A 81 -0.22 -10.47 -0.51
C ILE A 81 0.99 -11.23 0.01
N GLN A 82 1.68 -10.69 1.02
CA GLN A 82 2.81 -11.34 1.65
C GLN A 82 2.39 -12.68 2.27
N GLY A 83 1.28 -12.71 3.02
CA GLY A 83 0.75 -13.94 3.61
C GLY A 83 0.35 -14.99 2.56
N LEU A 84 -0.19 -14.56 1.44
CA LEU A 84 -0.51 -15.43 0.31
C LEU A 84 0.76 -16.02 -0.29
N LEU A 85 1.80 -15.22 -0.49
CA LEU A 85 3.07 -15.68 -1.05
C LEU A 85 3.82 -16.63 -0.10
N GLU A 86 3.75 -16.38 1.22
CA GLU A 86 4.25 -17.33 2.25
C GLU A 86 3.55 -18.69 2.14
N TRP A 87 2.21 -18.68 2.03
CA TRP A 87 1.42 -19.90 1.88
C TRP A 87 1.80 -20.67 0.61
N LEU A 88 2.01 -19.96 -0.51
CA LEU A 88 2.47 -20.55 -1.77
C LEU A 88 3.95 -20.93 -1.78
N ARG A 89 4.71 -20.56 -0.74
CA ARG A 89 6.17 -20.77 -0.64
C ARG A 89 6.93 -20.11 -1.80
N ILE A 90 6.49 -18.95 -2.22
CA ILE A 90 7.15 -18.15 -3.27
C ILE A 90 7.92 -17.03 -2.60
N PRO A 91 9.25 -16.96 -2.75
CA PRO A 91 10.04 -15.82 -2.27
C PRO A 91 9.55 -14.51 -2.89
N TYR A 92 9.62 -13.42 -2.13
CA TYR A 92 9.16 -12.11 -2.59
C TYR A 92 10.02 -10.97 -2.05
N THR A 93 9.95 -9.83 -2.72
CA THR A 93 10.68 -8.62 -2.33
C THR A 93 9.98 -7.87 -1.19
N HIS A 94 10.75 -7.01 -0.51
CA HIS A 94 10.32 -6.12 0.56
C HIS A 94 10.07 -6.81 1.91
N SER A 95 9.23 -6.21 2.74
CA SER A 95 8.99 -6.64 4.11
C SER A 95 8.02 -7.81 4.19
N GLY A 96 8.17 -8.63 5.23
CA GLY A 96 7.26 -9.75 5.50
C GLY A 96 5.91 -9.32 6.08
N VAL A 97 5.06 -10.32 6.37
CA VAL A 97 3.66 -10.14 6.77
C VAL A 97 3.49 -9.17 7.93
N MET A 98 4.17 -9.44 9.04
CA MET A 98 4.00 -8.66 10.28
C MET A 98 4.49 -7.22 10.12
N ALA A 99 5.66 -7.03 9.53
CA ALA A 99 6.22 -5.68 9.33
C ALA A 99 5.35 -4.85 8.39
N SER A 100 4.84 -5.43 7.30
CA SER A 100 3.93 -4.77 6.37
C SER A 100 2.61 -4.39 7.04
N ALA A 101 2.00 -5.30 7.78
CA ALA A 101 0.74 -5.04 8.49
C ALA A 101 0.88 -3.94 9.55
N LEU A 102 1.97 -3.94 10.31
CA LEU A 102 2.25 -2.91 11.31
C LEU A 102 2.54 -1.55 10.66
N ALA A 103 3.35 -1.53 9.60
CA ALA A 103 3.72 -0.29 8.92
C ALA A 103 2.52 0.40 8.26
N MET A 104 1.54 -0.36 7.77
CA MET A 104 0.32 0.18 7.21
C MET A 104 -0.58 0.86 8.25
N ASP A 105 -0.56 0.41 9.50
CA ASP A 105 -1.32 1.00 10.60
C ASP A 105 -0.52 2.13 11.27
N LYS A 106 -0.90 3.38 10.98
CA LYS A 106 -0.19 4.57 11.48
C LYS A 106 -0.18 4.69 13.00
N GLN A 107 -1.26 4.27 13.66
CA GLN A 107 -1.36 4.34 15.13
C GLN A 107 -0.42 3.33 15.78
N ARG A 108 -0.45 2.09 15.30
CA ARG A 108 0.44 1.02 15.80
C ARG A 108 1.90 1.31 15.51
N SER A 109 2.22 1.80 14.31
CA SER A 109 3.58 2.23 13.96
C SER A 109 4.10 3.31 14.90
N LYS A 110 3.32 4.36 15.16
CA LYS A 110 3.68 5.41 16.10
C LYS A 110 3.93 4.88 17.51
N HIS A 111 3.08 3.98 17.97
CA HIS A 111 3.23 3.37 19.28
C HIS A 111 4.54 2.59 19.41
N ILE A 112 4.87 1.78 18.40
CA ILE A 112 6.13 1.02 18.35
C ILE A 112 7.33 1.97 18.32
N PHE A 113 7.31 2.98 17.46
CA PHE A 113 8.41 3.94 17.35
C PHE A 113 8.63 4.71 18.65
N SER A 114 7.56 5.20 19.27
CA SER A 114 7.61 5.92 20.53
C SER A 114 8.18 5.05 21.65
N ASN A 115 7.73 3.79 21.76
CA ASN A 115 8.24 2.85 22.75
C ASN A 115 9.71 2.45 22.51
N SER A 116 10.18 2.59 21.28
CA SER A 116 11.57 2.36 20.90
C SER A 116 12.45 3.62 21.01
N GLY A 117 11.92 4.71 21.59
CA GLY A 117 12.65 5.96 21.76
C GLY A 117 12.82 6.79 20.47
N LEU A 118 12.12 6.44 19.40
CA LEU A 118 12.15 7.22 18.14
C LEU A 118 11.17 8.40 18.21
N PRO A 119 11.58 9.60 17.83
CA PRO A 119 10.70 10.76 17.84
C PRO A 119 9.60 10.61 16.81
N THR A 120 8.36 10.81 17.25
CA THR A 120 7.18 10.79 16.38
C THR A 120 6.35 12.07 16.56
N ALA A 121 5.74 12.55 15.47
CA ALA A 121 4.82 13.68 15.56
C ALA A 121 3.65 13.34 16.49
N PRO A 122 3.19 14.25 17.37
CA PRO A 122 2.00 14.04 18.19
C PRO A 122 0.77 13.71 17.32
N GLY A 123 -0.09 12.86 17.81
CA GLY A 123 -1.34 12.52 17.13
C GLY A 123 -2.10 11.44 17.89
N PHE A 124 -3.39 11.40 17.65
CA PHE A 124 -4.31 10.47 18.29
C PHE A 124 -5.42 10.09 17.31
N MET A 125 -6.12 9.02 17.63
CA MET A 125 -7.30 8.60 16.86
C MET A 125 -8.51 9.44 17.28
N ILE A 126 -9.32 9.81 16.31
CA ILE A 126 -10.60 10.46 16.54
C ILE A 126 -11.64 9.81 15.62
N GLU A 127 -12.84 9.60 16.18
CA GLU A 127 -13.99 9.23 15.38
C GLU A 127 -14.54 10.47 14.66
N LYS A 128 -15.09 10.28 13.47
CA LYS A 128 -15.67 11.36 12.69
C LYS A 128 -16.72 12.16 13.47
N SER A 129 -17.54 11.49 14.28
CA SER A 129 -18.52 12.11 15.16
C SER A 129 -17.94 13.18 16.10
N GLY A 130 -16.72 12.96 16.58
CA GLY A 130 -16.01 13.91 17.44
C GLY A 130 -15.59 15.19 16.72
N LEU A 131 -15.34 15.12 15.40
CA LEU A 131 -15.00 16.29 14.58
C LEU A 131 -16.19 17.18 14.25
N LEU A 132 -17.41 16.69 14.43
CA LEU A 132 -18.64 17.47 14.15
C LEU A 132 -18.89 18.58 15.16
N THR A 133 -18.41 18.43 16.39
CA THR A 133 -18.74 19.30 17.52
C THR A 133 -17.65 20.29 17.88
N SER A 134 -16.39 19.91 17.73
CA SER A 134 -15.25 20.75 18.10
C SER A 134 -13.97 20.32 17.36
N HIS A 135 -13.04 21.26 17.24
CA HIS A 135 -11.68 20.89 16.82
C HIS A 135 -10.96 20.13 17.93
N PRO A 136 -10.26 19.02 17.59
CA PRO A 136 -9.47 18.29 18.56
C PRO A 136 -8.19 19.03 18.99
N LEU A 137 -7.77 20.02 18.22
CA LEU A 137 -6.60 20.89 18.46
C LEU A 137 -6.93 22.33 18.12
N ASP A 138 -6.36 23.27 18.83
CA ASP A 138 -6.48 24.72 18.62
C ASP A 138 -5.48 25.30 17.61
N LYS A 139 -4.59 24.47 17.08
CA LYS A 139 -3.56 24.79 16.07
C LYS A 139 -3.78 23.97 14.78
N PRO A 140 -3.22 24.40 13.63
CA PRO A 140 -3.33 23.62 12.40
C PRO A 140 -2.94 22.16 12.56
N TYR A 141 -3.73 21.27 11.97
CA TYR A 141 -3.54 19.82 12.07
C TYR A 141 -3.94 19.12 10.76
N VAL A 142 -3.60 17.84 10.69
CA VAL A 142 -3.90 16.98 9.56
C VAL A 142 -4.78 15.83 10.03
N VAL A 143 -5.88 15.58 9.31
CA VAL A 143 -6.69 14.38 9.43
C VAL A 143 -6.31 13.43 8.31
N LYS A 144 -6.12 12.17 8.62
CA LYS A 144 -5.76 11.15 7.63
C LYS A 144 -6.27 9.76 8.03
N PRO A 145 -6.56 8.86 7.05
CA PRO A 145 -6.93 7.50 7.34
C PRO A 145 -5.80 6.75 8.05
N ILE A 146 -6.15 5.80 8.89
CA ILE A 146 -5.17 4.98 9.61
C ILE A 146 -4.39 4.08 8.65
N ASN A 147 -5.08 3.46 7.68
CA ASN A 147 -4.58 2.35 6.88
C ASN A 147 -4.42 2.66 5.39
N GLU A 148 -4.30 3.94 5.01
CA GLU A 148 -4.08 4.32 3.60
C GLU A 148 -2.70 4.92 3.40
N GLY A 149 -2.14 4.73 2.19
CA GLY A 149 -0.85 5.26 1.77
C GLY A 149 -0.96 6.46 0.83
N SER A 150 0.16 6.89 0.27
CA SER A 150 0.30 7.90 -0.81
C SER A 150 -0.50 9.19 -0.61
N SER A 151 -0.68 9.62 0.63
CA SER A 151 -1.48 10.80 1.00
C SER A 151 -2.96 10.73 0.60
N ILE A 152 -3.48 9.55 0.29
CA ILE A 152 -4.91 9.36 0.00
C ILE A 152 -5.73 9.69 1.24
N GLY A 153 -6.71 10.56 1.08
CA GLY A 153 -7.60 10.98 2.16
C GLY A 153 -6.98 11.91 3.20
N VAL A 154 -5.80 12.48 2.93
CA VAL A 154 -5.18 13.49 3.81
C VAL A 154 -5.94 14.81 3.68
N TYR A 155 -6.36 15.35 4.80
CA TYR A 155 -7.09 16.62 4.88
C TYR A 155 -6.41 17.57 5.87
N PHE A 156 -6.08 18.79 5.39
CA PHE A 156 -5.45 19.83 6.21
C PHE A 156 -6.53 20.71 6.83
N VAL A 157 -6.39 21.01 8.10
CA VAL A 157 -7.36 21.81 8.86
C VAL A 157 -6.64 22.97 9.55
N ASN A 158 -7.17 24.18 9.35
CA ASN A 158 -6.84 25.36 10.14
C ASN A 158 -8.04 25.70 11.04
N PRO A 159 -7.99 25.47 12.36
CA PRO A 159 -9.15 25.71 13.25
C PRO A 159 -9.67 27.15 13.26
N LYS A 160 -8.84 28.12 12.84
CA LYS A 160 -9.22 29.53 12.77
C LYS A 160 -10.07 29.87 11.53
N GLU A 161 -9.99 29.05 10.50
CA GLU A 161 -10.60 29.29 9.19
C GLU A 161 -11.66 28.24 8.81
N ASP A 162 -11.50 27.02 9.32
CA ASP A 162 -12.31 25.86 8.97
C ASP A 162 -13.23 25.47 10.13
N PRO A 163 -14.52 25.77 10.13
CA PRO A 163 -15.46 25.34 11.18
C PRO A 163 -15.53 23.79 11.24
N PRO A 164 -15.77 23.18 12.43
CA PRO A 164 -15.83 21.73 12.58
C PRO A 164 -16.79 21.02 11.62
N LEU A 165 -18.00 21.57 11.43
CA LEU A 165 -19.00 21.03 10.48
C LEU A 165 -18.49 21.02 9.04
N LYS A 166 -17.76 22.06 8.61
CA LYS A 166 -17.15 22.12 7.28
C LYS A 166 -16.09 21.05 7.13
N VAL A 167 -15.20 20.91 8.12
CA VAL A 167 -14.17 19.85 8.13
C VAL A 167 -14.82 18.49 7.97
N ALA A 168 -15.85 18.19 8.73
CA ALA A 168 -16.54 16.91 8.67
C ALA A 168 -17.27 16.66 7.35
N SER A 169 -17.81 17.72 6.69
CA SER A 169 -18.48 17.61 5.39
C SER A 169 -17.49 17.44 4.24
N ASP A 170 -16.38 18.16 4.28
CA ASP A 170 -15.40 18.24 3.20
C ASP A 170 -14.41 17.06 3.22
N MET A 171 -14.33 16.33 4.34
CA MET A 171 -13.47 15.15 4.45
C MET A 171 -13.76 14.11 3.35
N PRO A 172 -12.71 13.54 2.74
CA PRO A 172 -12.86 12.48 1.77
C PRO A 172 -13.71 11.30 2.28
N SER A 173 -14.45 10.65 1.38
CA SER A 173 -15.34 9.53 1.74
C SER A 173 -14.62 8.37 2.43
N ILE A 174 -13.34 8.20 2.14
CA ILE A 174 -12.47 7.19 2.77
C ILE A 174 -12.30 7.39 4.29
N LEU A 175 -12.55 8.60 4.80
CA LEU A 175 -12.56 8.92 6.22
C LEU A 175 -13.95 8.77 6.87
N ARG A 176 -14.94 8.28 6.11
CA ARG A 176 -16.32 8.12 6.57
C ARG A 176 -16.58 6.74 7.16
#